data_195849e5d94136438ee056e83c265041
#
_entry.id   195849e5d94136438ee056e83c265041
#
_cell.length_a   1.000
_cell.length_b   1.000
_cell.length_c   1.000
_cell.angle_alpha   90.00
_cell.angle_beta   90.00
_cell.angle_gamma   90.00
#
_symmetry.space_group_name_H-M   'P 1'
#
loop_
_entity.id
_entity.type
_entity.pdbx_description
1 polymer ?
#
loop_
_entity_poly.entity_id
_entity_poly.type
_entity_poly.pdbx_seq_one_letter_code
_entity_poly.pdbx_strand_id
1 'polypeptide(L)'
;MSYQVTIEPIGTTIEVEEDQTILDAALRQGVWLPFACGHGTCGTCKVQVTDGFYDVGEASPFALMDIERDENKVLACCCKPQSDMVIEADVDEDPDFLGHLVQDYQATVIEIKDLSPTIKGIRLQLNRPIEFQAGQYINVQFPDIEGTRAFSIANSPSEVGIVELHIRKVEGGAATTYVHEQLATGDQLDISGPYGQFFVRKSDDQNAIFIAGGSGLSSPQSMILDLLESGDNRTIYLFQGARDLAELYNRDLFEQLVKDYPNFRYIPALNAPKVEDQWTGFTGFVHEAVADYFENRCGGHKAYLCGPPIMIDSAISTLMQSRLFERDIHTERFLSAADGAAGQSRSALFKHI
;
A
#
# COMPACT_ATOMS: atom_id res chain seq x y z
N MET A 1 -29.80 -12.75 1.40
CA MET A 1 -30.07 -12.88 -0.05
C MET A 1 -28.79 -12.53 -0.78
N SER A 2 -28.61 -13.04 -2.02
CA SER A 2 -27.47 -12.67 -2.84
C SER A 2 -27.96 -12.16 -4.20
N TYR A 3 -27.15 -11.34 -4.86
CA TYR A 3 -27.43 -10.74 -6.16
C TYR A 3 -26.32 -11.09 -7.13
N GLN A 4 -26.63 -11.18 -8.42
CA GLN A 4 -25.65 -11.39 -9.47
C GLN A 4 -25.22 -10.03 -10.04
N VAL A 5 -23.90 -9.75 -10.03
CA VAL A 5 -23.35 -8.53 -10.60
C VAL A 5 -22.43 -8.92 -11.77
N THR A 6 -22.84 -8.53 -12.98
CA THR A 6 -22.02 -8.74 -14.19
C THR A 6 -21.11 -7.54 -14.43
N ILE A 7 -19.84 -7.82 -14.63
CA ILE A 7 -18.77 -6.81 -14.82
C ILE A 7 -18.36 -6.81 -16.29
N GLU A 8 -18.68 -5.73 -16.98
CA GLU A 8 -18.30 -5.49 -18.37
C GLU A 8 -17.02 -4.62 -18.44
N PRO A 9 -16.18 -4.75 -19.48
CA PRO A 9 -16.35 -5.58 -20.68
C PRO A 9 -15.86 -7.02 -20.53
N ILE A 10 -15.40 -7.45 -19.34
CA ILE A 10 -14.84 -8.80 -19.15
C ILE A 10 -15.93 -9.90 -19.14
N GLY A 11 -17.22 -9.54 -19.04
CA GLY A 11 -18.33 -10.48 -19.06
C GLY A 11 -18.39 -11.43 -17.85
N THR A 12 -17.66 -11.13 -16.77
CA THR A 12 -17.60 -11.97 -15.57
C THR A 12 -18.73 -11.61 -14.62
N THR A 13 -19.46 -12.62 -14.10
CA THR A 13 -20.51 -12.44 -13.11
C THR A 13 -20.01 -12.91 -11.74
N ILE A 14 -20.19 -12.07 -10.73
CA ILE A 14 -19.89 -12.36 -9.32
C ILE A 14 -21.19 -12.43 -8.51
N GLU A 15 -21.18 -13.21 -7.44
CA GLU A 15 -22.25 -13.24 -6.45
C GLU A 15 -21.93 -12.28 -5.31
N VAL A 16 -22.85 -11.36 -5.00
CA VAL A 16 -22.68 -10.35 -3.94
C VAL A 16 -23.75 -10.56 -2.89
N GLU A 17 -23.36 -10.79 -1.64
CA GLU A 17 -24.29 -10.97 -0.53
C GLU A 17 -24.99 -9.66 -0.16
N GLU A 18 -26.16 -9.78 0.46
CA GLU A 18 -26.87 -8.64 1.06
C GLU A 18 -25.91 -7.94 2.05
N ASP A 19 -25.81 -6.63 1.98
CA ASP A 19 -24.88 -5.81 2.75
C ASP A 19 -23.38 -5.89 2.38
N GLN A 20 -22.99 -6.76 1.46
CA GLN A 20 -21.63 -6.80 0.92
C GLN A 20 -21.42 -5.74 -0.16
N THR A 21 -20.23 -5.13 -0.23
CA THR A 21 -19.90 -4.21 -1.33
C THR A 21 -19.45 -4.96 -2.58
N ILE A 22 -19.67 -4.36 -3.75
CA ILE A 22 -19.26 -4.94 -5.04
C ILE A 22 -17.75 -5.23 -5.05
N LEU A 23 -16.93 -4.32 -4.52
CA LEU A 23 -15.48 -4.50 -4.48
C LEU A 23 -15.07 -5.69 -3.60
N ASP A 24 -15.63 -5.82 -2.39
CA ASP A 24 -15.29 -6.94 -1.50
C ASP A 24 -15.67 -8.29 -2.13
N ALA A 25 -16.87 -8.39 -2.70
CA ALA A 25 -17.30 -9.60 -3.38
C ALA A 25 -16.43 -9.95 -4.60
N ALA A 26 -16.06 -8.96 -5.40
CA ALA A 26 -15.20 -9.13 -6.57
C ALA A 26 -13.82 -9.68 -6.16
N LEU A 27 -13.16 -9.05 -5.18
CA LEU A 27 -11.83 -9.46 -4.71
C LEU A 27 -11.84 -10.87 -4.09
N ARG A 28 -12.88 -11.24 -3.37
CA ARG A 28 -13.05 -12.59 -2.78
C ARG A 28 -13.28 -13.68 -3.84
N GLN A 29 -13.78 -13.30 -5.01
CA GLN A 29 -14.03 -14.21 -6.14
C GLN A 29 -12.96 -14.09 -7.24
N GLY A 30 -11.87 -13.37 -6.98
CA GLY A 30 -10.72 -13.27 -7.89
C GLY A 30 -10.92 -12.30 -9.04
N VAL A 31 -11.92 -11.42 -8.95
CA VAL A 31 -12.13 -10.35 -9.92
C VAL A 31 -11.59 -9.04 -9.36
N TRP A 32 -10.54 -8.53 -9.97
CA TRP A 32 -9.82 -7.35 -9.50
C TRP A 32 -10.30 -6.10 -10.21
N LEU A 33 -11.15 -5.35 -9.52
CA LEU A 33 -11.53 -4.00 -9.92
C LEU A 33 -10.44 -3.00 -9.50
N PRO A 34 -10.24 -1.90 -10.24
CA PRO A 34 -9.34 -0.83 -9.82
C PRO A 34 -9.76 -0.27 -8.47
N PHE A 35 -8.85 -0.22 -7.49
CA PHE A 35 -9.09 0.42 -6.20
C PHE A 35 -7.79 0.85 -5.53
N ALA A 36 -7.89 1.74 -4.52
CA ALA A 36 -6.75 2.14 -3.71
C ALA A 36 -7.13 2.20 -2.22
N CYS A 37 -8.00 3.12 -1.79
CA CYS A 37 -8.31 3.28 -0.36
C CYS A 37 -9.25 2.22 0.22
N GLY A 38 -10.16 1.66 -0.56
CA GLY A 38 -11.15 0.67 -0.13
C GLY A 38 -12.33 1.20 0.72
N HIS A 39 -12.40 2.53 0.98
CA HIS A 39 -13.38 3.11 1.91
C HIS A 39 -13.95 4.48 1.45
N GLY A 40 -14.13 4.65 0.15
CA GLY A 40 -14.94 5.74 -0.41
C GLY A 40 -14.29 7.12 -0.49
N THR A 41 -12.97 7.27 -0.31
CA THR A 41 -12.33 8.58 -0.22
C THR A 41 -11.48 8.97 -1.43
N CYS A 42 -10.99 8.01 -2.24
CA CYS A 42 -10.04 8.30 -3.33
C CYS A 42 -10.64 8.30 -4.75
N GLY A 43 -11.82 7.71 -4.95
CA GLY A 43 -12.48 7.65 -6.27
C GLY A 43 -11.89 6.65 -7.27
N THR A 44 -10.86 5.85 -6.90
CA THR A 44 -10.19 4.93 -7.82
C THR A 44 -11.09 3.77 -8.27
N CYS A 45 -11.99 3.30 -7.41
CA CYS A 45 -12.90 2.18 -7.68
C CYS A 45 -14.25 2.63 -8.30
N LYS A 46 -14.23 3.73 -9.06
CA LYS A 46 -15.42 4.26 -9.73
C LYS A 46 -15.81 3.37 -10.89
N VAL A 47 -17.07 2.94 -10.91
CA VAL A 47 -17.66 2.11 -11.95
C VAL A 47 -18.97 2.74 -12.42
N GLN A 48 -19.38 2.42 -13.65
CA GLN A 48 -20.67 2.85 -14.23
C GLN A 48 -21.71 1.75 -14.04
N VAL A 49 -22.83 2.04 -13.40
CA VAL A 49 -23.99 1.14 -13.39
C VAL A 49 -24.80 1.33 -14.66
N THR A 50 -25.00 0.24 -15.40
CA THR A 50 -25.77 0.24 -16.65
C THR A 50 -27.15 -0.39 -16.48
N ASP A 51 -27.33 -1.29 -15.49
CA ASP A 51 -28.61 -1.91 -15.15
C ASP A 51 -28.64 -2.32 -13.68
N GLY A 52 -29.82 -2.32 -13.06
CA GLY A 52 -30.07 -2.76 -11.70
C GLY A 52 -30.26 -1.65 -10.66
N PHE A 53 -30.64 -2.06 -9.44
CA PHE A 53 -30.86 -1.16 -8.30
C PHE A 53 -29.76 -1.37 -7.26
N TYR A 54 -29.36 -0.28 -6.59
CA TYR A 54 -28.24 -0.26 -5.68
C TYR A 54 -28.38 0.80 -4.59
N ASP A 55 -27.68 0.55 -3.48
CA ASP A 55 -27.36 1.58 -2.49
C ASP A 55 -25.95 2.13 -2.78
N VAL A 56 -25.83 3.44 -2.95
CA VAL A 56 -24.54 4.10 -3.24
C VAL A 56 -23.55 4.00 -2.07
N GLY A 57 -24.06 3.82 -0.84
CA GLY A 57 -23.28 3.83 0.38
C GLY A 57 -22.65 5.19 0.71
N GLU A 58 -21.73 5.19 1.67
CA GLU A 58 -21.04 6.39 2.15
C GLU A 58 -19.78 6.68 1.31
N ALA A 59 -19.95 7.44 0.23
CA ALA A 59 -18.84 7.93 -0.59
C ALA A 59 -18.59 9.41 -0.34
N SER A 60 -17.33 9.81 -0.20
CA SER A 60 -16.94 11.21 -0.10
C SER A 60 -17.42 12.02 -1.32
N PRO A 61 -17.99 13.22 -1.15
CA PRO A 61 -18.39 14.08 -2.27
C PRO A 61 -17.23 14.47 -3.21
N PHE A 62 -16.00 14.40 -2.72
CA PHE A 62 -14.79 14.63 -3.53
C PHE A 62 -14.41 13.41 -4.38
N ALA A 63 -14.71 12.21 -3.90
CA ALA A 63 -14.44 10.96 -4.61
C ALA A 63 -15.54 10.61 -5.62
N LEU A 64 -16.78 11.00 -5.34
CA LEU A 64 -17.95 10.78 -6.18
C LEU A 64 -18.84 12.05 -6.16
N MET A 65 -18.70 12.89 -7.16
CA MET A 65 -19.45 14.16 -7.29
C MET A 65 -20.92 13.90 -7.61
N ASP A 66 -21.80 14.86 -7.28
CA ASP A 66 -23.24 14.74 -7.52
C ASP A 66 -23.58 14.51 -9.01
N ILE A 67 -22.89 15.19 -9.92
CA ILE A 67 -23.07 15.00 -11.37
C ILE A 67 -22.73 13.56 -11.81
N GLU A 68 -21.76 12.93 -11.17
CA GLU A 68 -21.38 11.55 -11.47
C GLU A 68 -22.41 10.55 -10.91
N ARG A 69 -23.01 10.89 -9.76
CA ARG A 69 -24.15 10.11 -9.21
C ARG A 69 -25.37 10.19 -10.12
N ASP A 70 -25.66 11.38 -10.69
CA ASP A 70 -26.72 11.58 -11.66
C ASP A 70 -26.47 10.80 -12.98
N GLU A 71 -25.20 10.50 -13.29
CA GLU A 71 -24.79 9.64 -14.40
C GLU A 71 -24.75 8.14 -14.03
N ASN A 72 -25.28 7.74 -12.88
CA ASN A 72 -25.22 6.38 -12.33
C ASN A 72 -23.80 5.84 -12.11
N LYS A 73 -22.82 6.69 -11.81
CA LYS A 73 -21.52 6.24 -11.33
C LYS A 73 -21.56 5.97 -9.84
N VAL A 74 -20.84 4.94 -9.42
CA VAL A 74 -20.73 4.54 -8.01
C VAL A 74 -19.28 4.18 -7.68
N LEU A 75 -18.95 4.15 -6.39
CA LEU A 75 -17.69 3.57 -5.92
C LEU A 75 -17.93 2.11 -5.53
N ALA A 76 -17.27 1.17 -6.21
CA ALA A 76 -17.45 -0.26 -5.95
C ALA A 76 -17.15 -0.66 -4.49
N CYS A 77 -16.29 0.09 -3.79
CA CYS A 77 -15.98 -0.14 -2.37
C CYS A 77 -17.08 0.33 -1.39
N CYS A 78 -18.08 1.08 -1.87
CA CYS A 78 -19.20 1.56 -1.05
C CYS A 78 -20.53 1.02 -1.54
N CYS A 79 -20.67 0.78 -2.84
CA CYS A 79 -21.89 0.38 -3.50
C CYS A 79 -22.30 -1.05 -3.11
N LYS A 80 -23.57 -1.21 -2.71
CA LYS A 80 -24.20 -2.48 -2.39
C LYS A 80 -25.36 -2.75 -3.34
N PRO A 81 -25.43 -3.91 -4.01
CA PRO A 81 -26.55 -4.23 -4.89
C PRO A 81 -27.85 -4.44 -4.11
N GLN A 82 -28.95 -4.03 -4.71
CA GLN A 82 -30.33 -4.28 -4.22
C GLN A 82 -31.14 -5.10 -5.22
N SER A 83 -30.55 -5.45 -6.36
CA SER A 83 -31.05 -6.38 -7.37
C SER A 83 -29.85 -6.96 -8.13
N ASP A 84 -30.10 -7.89 -9.05
CA ASP A 84 -29.11 -8.22 -10.07
C ASP A 84 -28.72 -6.95 -10.84
N MET A 85 -27.42 -6.81 -11.18
CA MET A 85 -26.85 -5.58 -11.76
C MET A 85 -25.89 -5.86 -12.90
N VAL A 86 -25.70 -4.85 -13.74
CA VAL A 86 -24.60 -4.79 -14.72
C VAL A 86 -23.80 -3.53 -14.48
N ILE A 87 -22.49 -3.66 -14.38
CA ILE A 87 -21.56 -2.54 -14.22
C ILE A 87 -20.50 -2.56 -15.32
N GLU A 88 -20.03 -1.39 -15.72
CA GLU A 88 -18.84 -1.23 -16.55
C GLU A 88 -17.68 -0.74 -15.68
N ALA A 89 -16.56 -1.43 -15.76
CA ALA A 89 -15.34 -1.12 -15.02
C ALA A 89 -14.14 -1.10 -15.98
N ASP A 90 -13.21 -0.19 -15.73
CA ASP A 90 -11.92 -0.16 -16.44
C ASP A 90 -10.98 -1.19 -15.79
N VAL A 91 -11.02 -2.42 -16.30
CA VAL A 91 -10.22 -3.53 -15.77
C VAL A 91 -8.96 -3.67 -16.60
N ASP A 92 -7.86 -3.13 -16.10
CA ASP A 92 -6.54 -3.32 -16.71
C ASP A 92 -5.93 -4.64 -16.21
N GLU A 93 -5.54 -5.51 -17.13
CA GLU A 93 -4.78 -6.72 -16.83
C GLU A 93 -3.28 -6.37 -16.73
N ASP A 94 -2.75 -6.32 -15.50
CA ASP A 94 -1.30 -6.23 -15.28
C ASP A 94 -0.71 -7.66 -15.32
N PRO A 95 0.20 -7.96 -16.26
CA PRO A 95 0.76 -9.32 -16.42
C PRO A 95 1.57 -9.80 -15.21
N ASP A 96 2.01 -8.88 -14.36
CA ASP A 96 2.76 -9.20 -13.16
C ASP A 96 1.86 -9.38 -11.92
N PHE A 97 0.56 -9.14 -12.05
CA PHE A 97 -0.37 -9.30 -10.95
C PHE A 97 -0.75 -10.77 -10.74
N LEU A 98 -0.53 -11.29 -9.52
CA LEU A 98 -0.77 -12.70 -9.21
C LEU A 98 -2.23 -13.02 -8.83
N GLY A 99 -3.05 -12.02 -8.50
CA GLY A 99 -4.49 -12.20 -8.28
C GLY A 99 -4.85 -13.07 -7.06
N HIS A 100 -4.08 -13.03 -5.97
CA HIS A 100 -4.40 -13.80 -4.76
C HIS A 100 -5.75 -13.42 -4.19
N LEU A 101 -6.55 -14.44 -3.82
CA LEU A 101 -7.90 -14.24 -3.30
C LEU A 101 -7.89 -13.58 -1.91
N VAL A 102 -8.75 -12.60 -1.72
CA VAL A 102 -9.01 -12.03 -0.40
C VAL A 102 -9.74 -13.05 0.47
N GLN A 103 -9.21 -13.31 1.65
CA GLN A 103 -9.77 -14.24 2.63
C GLN A 103 -9.67 -13.65 4.04
N ASP A 104 -10.45 -14.24 4.97
CA ASP A 104 -10.42 -13.87 6.38
C ASP A 104 -9.53 -14.84 7.18
N TYR A 105 -8.79 -14.30 8.12
CA TYR A 105 -7.85 -15.05 8.97
C TYR A 105 -8.00 -14.61 10.43
N GLN A 106 -7.71 -15.52 11.34
CA GLN A 106 -7.41 -15.20 12.73
C GLN A 106 -5.89 -15.15 12.91
N ALA A 107 -5.41 -14.08 13.50
CA ALA A 107 -4.01 -13.82 13.73
C ALA A 107 -3.72 -13.72 15.22
N THR A 108 -2.66 -14.38 15.68
CA THR A 108 -2.15 -14.26 17.05
C THR A 108 -0.91 -13.38 17.04
N VAL A 109 -0.87 -12.38 17.88
CA VAL A 109 0.32 -11.52 18.08
C VAL A 109 1.42 -12.35 18.74
N ILE A 110 2.52 -12.63 18.02
CA ILE A 110 3.64 -13.42 18.55
C ILE A 110 4.83 -12.57 18.99
N GLU A 111 4.97 -11.36 18.44
CA GLU A 111 6.04 -10.43 18.80
C GLU A 111 5.58 -8.97 18.62
N ILE A 112 6.00 -8.12 19.54
CA ILE A 112 5.88 -6.65 19.46
C ILE A 112 7.26 -6.07 19.74
N LYS A 113 7.78 -5.26 18.81
CA LYS A 113 9.10 -4.65 18.92
C LYS A 113 9.02 -3.15 18.63
N ASP A 114 9.67 -2.34 19.45
CA ASP A 114 9.85 -0.92 19.13
C ASP A 114 10.93 -0.78 18.04
N LEU A 115 10.52 -0.40 16.82
CA LEU A 115 11.42 -0.21 15.69
C LEU A 115 12.01 1.20 15.69
N SER A 116 11.23 2.19 16.10
CA SER A 116 11.65 3.58 16.33
C SER A 116 10.81 4.18 17.46
N PRO A 117 11.10 5.40 17.93
CA PRO A 117 10.26 6.06 18.94
C PRO A 117 8.78 6.18 18.55
N THR A 118 8.46 6.12 17.26
CA THR A 118 7.10 6.31 16.75
C THR A 118 6.54 5.09 16.01
N ILE A 119 7.32 4.04 15.79
CA ILE A 119 6.90 2.87 14.99
C ILE A 119 7.12 1.58 15.78
N LYS A 120 6.08 0.75 15.86
CA LYS A 120 6.15 -0.64 16.34
C LYS A 120 6.13 -1.63 15.18
N GLY A 121 6.96 -2.65 15.27
CA GLY A 121 6.88 -3.87 14.47
C GLY A 121 6.01 -4.88 15.20
N ILE A 122 5.01 -5.42 14.50
CA ILE A 122 4.09 -6.43 15.03
C ILE A 122 4.19 -7.67 14.14
N ARG A 123 4.54 -8.82 14.73
CA ARG A 123 4.53 -10.10 14.02
C ARG A 123 3.31 -10.90 14.43
N LEU A 124 2.57 -11.35 13.43
CA LEU A 124 1.33 -12.08 13.55
C LEU A 124 1.52 -13.49 13.01
N GLN A 125 1.16 -14.50 13.81
CA GLN A 125 1.02 -15.88 13.36
C GLN A 125 -0.44 -16.10 12.92
N LEU A 126 -0.65 -16.49 11.67
CA LEU A 126 -1.98 -16.76 11.14
C LEU A 126 -2.42 -18.20 11.43
N ASN A 127 -3.73 -18.41 11.56
CA ASN A 127 -4.35 -19.73 11.75
C ASN A 127 -4.21 -20.65 10.51
N ARG A 128 -3.83 -20.10 9.37
CA ARG A 128 -3.50 -20.79 8.11
C ARG A 128 -2.58 -19.93 7.25
N PRO A 129 -1.84 -20.51 6.29
CA PRO A 129 -1.01 -19.73 5.36
C PRO A 129 -1.81 -18.67 4.59
N ILE A 130 -1.18 -17.51 4.40
CA ILE A 130 -1.64 -16.47 3.48
C ILE A 130 -0.70 -16.45 2.27
N GLU A 131 -1.28 -16.48 1.07
CA GLU A 131 -0.54 -16.20 -0.15
C GLU A 131 -0.71 -14.73 -0.48
N PHE A 132 0.39 -14.00 -0.64
CA PHE A 132 0.38 -12.58 -1.00
C PHE A 132 1.56 -12.22 -1.90
N GLN A 133 1.39 -11.16 -2.65
CA GLN A 133 2.46 -10.56 -3.45
C GLN A 133 3.13 -9.45 -2.63
N ALA A 134 4.46 -9.43 -2.62
CA ALA A 134 5.22 -8.44 -1.88
C ALA A 134 4.79 -7.01 -2.24
N GLY A 135 4.49 -6.21 -1.21
CA GLY A 135 3.94 -4.86 -1.33
C GLY A 135 2.44 -4.75 -1.09
N GLN A 136 1.72 -5.88 -1.02
CA GLN A 136 0.31 -5.90 -0.63
C GLN A 136 0.11 -5.62 0.87
N TYR A 137 -1.12 -5.32 1.26
CA TYR A 137 -1.53 -5.01 2.61
C TYR A 137 -2.67 -5.91 3.09
N ILE A 138 -2.90 -5.91 4.40
CA ILE A 138 -4.07 -6.53 5.04
C ILE A 138 -4.92 -5.48 5.75
N ASN A 139 -6.19 -5.78 5.92
CA ASN A 139 -7.08 -5.05 6.81
C ASN A 139 -7.11 -5.76 8.18
N VAL A 140 -6.97 -4.99 9.25
CA VAL A 140 -7.00 -5.48 10.62
C VAL A 140 -8.19 -4.89 11.35
N GLN A 141 -9.01 -5.75 11.97
CA GLN A 141 -10.06 -5.36 12.89
C GLN A 141 -9.51 -5.35 14.32
N PHE A 142 -9.62 -4.19 14.97
CA PHE A 142 -9.22 -4.04 16.38
C PHE A 142 -10.44 -4.10 17.29
N PRO A 143 -10.30 -4.63 18.53
CA PRO A 143 -11.37 -4.63 19.51
C PRO A 143 -11.89 -3.21 19.79
N ASP A 144 -13.21 -3.07 19.89
CA ASP A 144 -13.89 -1.80 20.24
C ASP A 144 -13.61 -0.62 19.28
N ILE A 145 -13.04 -0.89 18.10
CA ILE A 145 -12.76 0.11 17.07
C ILE A 145 -13.61 -0.19 15.85
N GLU A 146 -14.45 0.77 15.47
CA GLU A 146 -15.32 0.64 14.30
C GLU A 146 -14.50 0.60 13.00
N GLY A 147 -14.81 -0.38 12.16
CA GLY A 147 -14.17 -0.62 10.86
C GLY A 147 -12.74 -1.11 10.96
N THR A 148 -12.22 -1.56 9.85
CA THR A 148 -10.86 -2.09 9.73
C THR A 148 -9.83 -1.00 9.46
N ARG A 149 -8.54 -1.34 9.62
CA ARG A 149 -7.42 -0.47 9.23
C ARG A 149 -6.44 -1.25 8.35
N ALA A 150 -6.03 -0.61 7.27
CA ALA A 150 -5.08 -1.15 6.31
C ALA A 150 -3.64 -1.00 6.81
N PHE A 151 -2.86 -2.10 6.74
CA PHE A 151 -1.43 -2.10 7.04
C PHE A 151 -0.69 -2.95 6.02
N SER A 152 0.36 -2.37 5.43
CA SER A 152 1.21 -3.06 4.46
C SER A 152 2.02 -4.16 5.13
N ILE A 153 2.13 -5.30 4.44
CA ILE A 153 2.93 -6.45 4.89
C ILE A 153 4.42 -6.12 4.67
N ALA A 154 5.24 -6.31 5.71
CA ALA A 154 6.65 -5.93 5.70
C ALA A 154 7.62 -7.11 5.54
N ASN A 155 7.20 -8.34 5.85
CA ASN A 155 8.02 -9.54 5.66
C ASN A 155 7.96 -10.05 4.21
N SER A 156 8.88 -10.96 3.89
CA SER A 156 8.88 -11.68 2.62
C SER A 156 7.69 -12.64 2.52
N PRO A 157 7.10 -12.84 1.31
CA PRO A 157 6.11 -13.90 1.07
C PRO A 157 6.63 -15.32 1.37
N SER A 158 7.95 -15.52 1.42
CA SER A 158 8.58 -16.80 1.78
C SER A 158 8.32 -17.21 3.24
N GLU A 159 8.00 -16.27 4.14
CA GLU A 159 7.67 -16.54 5.54
C GLU A 159 6.22 -17.03 5.67
N VAL A 160 5.99 -18.28 5.36
CA VAL A 160 4.65 -18.89 5.32
C VAL A 160 3.92 -18.77 6.67
N GLY A 161 2.71 -18.21 6.65
CA GLY A 161 1.84 -18.10 7.83
C GLY A 161 2.21 -16.98 8.80
N ILE A 162 3.22 -16.18 8.48
CA ILE A 162 3.61 -14.99 9.24
C ILE A 162 3.27 -13.72 8.45
N VAL A 163 2.78 -12.71 9.17
CA VAL A 163 2.62 -11.36 8.67
C VAL A 163 3.30 -10.40 9.64
N GLU A 164 4.20 -9.57 9.12
CA GLU A 164 4.85 -8.49 9.86
C GLU A 164 4.28 -7.14 9.41
N LEU A 165 3.95 -6.29 10.39
CA LEU A 165 3.39 -4.95 10.17
C LEU A 165 4.26 -3.90 10.87
N HIS A 166 4.54 -2.78 10.21
CA HIS A 166 5.19 -1.63 10.82
C HIS A 166 4.16 -0.52 11.03
N ILE A 167 3.78 -0.30 12.28
CA ILE A 167 2.66 0.57 12.63
C ILE A 167 3.15 1.83 13.32
N ARG A 168 3.02 2.97 12.63
CA ARG A 168 3.34 4.27 13.18
C ARG A 168 2.19 4.78 14.07
N LYS A 169 2.53 5.34 15.24
CA LYS A 169 1.57 6.04 16.09
C LYS A 169 1.12 7.34 15.42
N VAL A 170 -0.17 7.44 15.15
CA VAL A 170 -0.82 8.63 14.60
C VAL A 170 -1.53 9.37 15.73
N GLU A 171 -1.31 10.68 15.83
CA GLU A 171 -1.98 11.51 16.83
C GLU A 171 -3.52 11.46 16.62
N GLY A 172 -4.26 11.12 17.66
CA GLY A 172 -5.71 10.94 17.61
C GLY A 172 -6.19 9.68 16.90
N GLY A 173 -5.27 8.83 16.40
CA GLY A 173 -5.60 7.58 15.73
C GLY A 173 -5.96 6.47 16.72
N ALA A 174 -7.24 6.07 16.82
CA ALA A 174 -7.69 5.04 17.76
C ALA A 174 -6.94 3.72 17.61
N ALA A 175 -6.86 3.15 16.41
CA ALA A 175 -6.22 1.87 16.15
C ALA A 175 -4.70 1.91 16.43
N THR A 176 -4.01 2.96 16.00
CA THR A 176 -2.57 3.07 16.25
C THR A 176 -2.26 3.34 17.72
N THR A 177 -3.14 4.05 18.45
CA THR A 177 -3.05 4.20 19.91
C THR A 177 -3.24 2.85 20.60
N TYR A 178 -4.26 2.07 20.22
CA TYR A 178 -4.46 0.72 20.74
C TYR A 178 -3.22 -0.16 20.54
N VAL A 179 -2.63 -0.17 19.34
CA VAL A 179 -1.41 -0.94 19.05
C VAL A 179 -0.23 -0.51 19.93
N HIS A 180 -0.07 0.78 20.17
CA HIS A 180 1.07 1.30 20.94
C HIS A 180 0.92 1.19 22.46
N GLU A 181 -0.32 1.15 22.98
CA GLU A 181 -0.57 1.26 24.42
C GLU A 181 -1.25 0.03 25.05
N GLN A 182 -1.95 -0.79 24.25
CA GLN A 182 -2.80 -1.86 24.77
C GLN A 182 -2.47 -3.23 24.20
N LEU A 183 -2.12 -3.32 22.90
CA LEU A 183 -1.85 -4.59 22.24
C LEU A 183 -0.72 -5.35 22.93
N ALA A 184 -0.92 -6.64 23.19
CA ALA A 184 0.03 -7.52 23.84
C ALA A 184 0.29 -8.80 23.06
N THR A 185 1.44 -9.41 23.29
CA THR A 185 1.74 -10.75 22.76
C THR A 185 0.74 -11.77 23.32
N GLY A 186 0.17 -12.58 22.42
CA GLY A 186 -0.90 -13.53 22.71
C GLY A 186 -2.29 -13.03 22.35
N ASP A 187 -2.47 -11.73 22.09
CA ASP A 187 -3.76 -11.18 21.61
C ASP A 187 -4.12 -11.76 20.24
N GLN A 188 -5.43 -11.89 20.00
CA GLN A 188 -5.97 -12.34 18.73
C GLN A 188 -6.63 -11.18 18.01
N LEU A 189 -6.40 -11.10 16.70
CA LEU A 189 -6.96 -10.11 15.80
C LEU A 189 -7.60 -10.81 14.60
N ASP A 190 -8.74 -10.29 14.15
CA ASP A 190 -9.33 -10.69 12.88
C ASP A 190 -8.72 -9.84 11.77
N ILE A 191 -8.27 -10.49 10.71
CA ILE A 191 -7.68 -9.82 9.55
C ILE A 191 -8.29 -10.34 8.25
N SER A 192 -8.27 -9.53 7.22
CA SER A 192 -8.61 -9.92 5.86
C SER A 192 -7.54 -9.45 4.88
N GLY A 193 -7.39 -10.20 3.79
CA GLY A 193 -6.41 -9.89 2.74
C GLY A 193 -6.02 -11.09 1.89
N PRO A 194 -5.04 -10.89 0.99
CA PRO A 194 -4.28 -9.67 0.75
C PRO A 194 -5.04 -8.68 -0.14
N TYR A 195 -4.69 -7.40 -0.02
CA TYR A 195 -5.22 -6.31 -0.82
C TYR A 195 -4.09 -5.52 -1.48
N GLY A 196 -4.41 -4.72 -2.50
CA GLY A 196 -3.51 -3.75 -3.11
C GLY A 196 -2.83 -4.23 -4.39
N GLN A 197 -2.41 -3.24 -5.19
CA GLN A 197 -1.74 -3.44 -6.48
C GLN A 197 -0.36 -2.74 -6.53
N PHE A 198 0.21 -2.48 -5.36
CA PHE A 198 1.55 -1.92 -5.23
C PHE A 198 2.57 -3.06 -5.09
N PHE A 199 3.13 -3.51 -6.21
CA PHE A 199 4.09 -4.63 -6.29
C PHE A 199 5.13 -4.37 -7.38
N VAL A 200 6.22 -5.12 -7.38
CA VAL A 200 7.28 -5.02 -8.39
C VAL A 200 6.82 -5.65 -9.71
N ARG A 201 6.95 -4.90 -10.80
CA ARG A 201 6.73 -5.41 -12.16
C ARG A 201 7.95 -6.23 -12.57
N LYS A 202 7.81 -7.57 -12.46
CA LYS A 202 8.91 -8.53 -12.71
C LYS A 202 9.05 -8.90 -14.19
N SER A 203 8.02 -8.69 -15.01
CA SER A 203 8.06 -8.90 -16.47
C SER A 203 9.05 -8.01 -17.21
N ASP A 204 9.55 -7.00 -16.55
CA ASP A 204 10.48 -5.99 -17.03
C ASP A 204 11.77 -6.11 -16.21
N ASP A 205 12.93 -6.01 -16.85
CA ASP A 205 14.25 -6.20 -16.24
C ASP A 205 14.92 -4.88 -15.80
N GLN A 206 14.18 -3.76 -15.81
CA GLN A 206 14.68 -2.47 -15.35
C GLN A 206 15.11 -2.52 -13.88
N ASN A 207 16.19 -1.79 -13.57
CA ASN A 207 16.63 -1.61 -12.19
C ASN A 207 15.54 -0.92 -11.35
N ALA A 208 15.47 -1.26 -10.07
CA ALA A 208 14.42 -0.79 -9.18
C ALA A 208 14.93 0.26 -8.19
N ILE A 209 14.24 1.40 -8.13
CA ILE A 209 14.47 2.47 -7.13
C ILE A 209 13.32 2.43 -6.13
N PHE A 210 13.61 2.10 -4.88
CA PHE A 210 12.67 2.21 -3.78
C PHE A 210 12.92 3.50 -2.99
N ILE A 211 11.84 4.27 -2.75
CA ILE A 211 11.90 5.49 -1.93
C ILE A 211 10.90 5.34 -0.81
N ALA A 212 11.39 5.30 0.43
CA ALA A 212 10.58 5.02 1.61
C ALA A 212 10.78 6.05 2.72
N GLY A 213 9.70 6.32 3.49
CA GLY A 213 9.77 7.19 4.66
C GLY A 213 8.81 6.77 5.77
N GLY A 214 9.29 6.76 7.00
CA GLY A 214 8.53 6.30 8.17
C GLY A 214 8.04 4.87 7.98
N SER A 215 6.80 4.56 8.42
CA SER A 215 6.20 3.22 8.23
C SER A 215 5.96 2.83 6.76
N GLY A 216 6.07 3.78 5.83
CA GLY A 216 6.07 3.47 4.39
C GLY A 216 7.25 2.61 3.92
N LEU A 217 8.19 2.27 4.81
CA LEU A 217 9.22 1.27 4.53
C LEU A 217 8.66 -0.17 4.44
N SER A 218 7.48 -0.45 4.98
CA SER A 218 6.90 -1.81 5.02
C SER A 218 6.84 -2.47 3.65
N SER A 219 6.11 -1.88 2.70
CA SER A 219 5.96 -2.44 1.34
C SER A 219 7.30 -2.56 0.60
N PRO A 220 8.16 -1.52 0.54
CA PRO A 220 9.50 -1.63 -0.03
C PRO A 220 10.37 -2.71 0.61
N GLN A 221 10.33 -2.89 1.93
CA GLN A 221 11.06 -3.96 2.61
C GLN A 221 10.62 -5.33 2.12
N SER A 222 9.31 -5.60 2.10
CA SER A 222 8.76 -6.86 1.59
C SER A 222 9.19 -7.13 0.14
N MET A 223 9.06 -6.11 -0.73
CA MET A 223 9.45 -6.20 -2.14
C MET A 223 10.95 -6.48 -2.34
N ILE A 224 11.81 -5.80 -1.58
CA ILE A 224 13.26 -5.98 -1.65
C ILE A 224 13.65 -7.39 -1.20
N LEU A 225 13.08 -7.86 -0.09
CA LEU A 225 13.33 -9.22 0.40
C LEU A 225 12.90 -10.27 -0.63
N ASP A 226 11.70 -10.14 -1.22
CA ASP A 226 11.18 -11.03 -2.26
C ASP A 226 12.08 -11.04 -3.52
N LEU A 227 12.56 -9.89 -3.98
CA LEU A 227 13.49 -9.81 -5.12
C LEU A 227 14.83 -10.49 -4.82
N LEU A 228 15.42 -10.21 -3.65
CA LEU A 228 16.72 -10.75 -3.28
C LEU A 228 16.66 -12.27 -3.05
N GLU A 229 15.63 -12.75 -2.35
CA GLU A 229 15.42 -14.18 -2.06
C GLU A 229 15.08 -14.98 -3.32
N SER A 230 14.36 -14.38 -4.28
CA SER A 230 14.06 -15.00 -5.57
C SER A 230 15.25 -15.01 -6.55
N GLY A 231 16.37 -14.37 -6.18
CA GLY A 231 17.57 -14.30 -7.02
C GLY A 231 17.44 -13.36 -8.23
N ASP A 232 16.61 -12.32 -8.11
CA ASP A 232 16.46 -11.30 -9.15
C ASP A 232 17.80 -10.56 -9.37
N ASN A 233 18.21 -10.41 -10.63
CA ASN A 233 19.52 -9.87 -10.98
C ASN A 233 19.54 -8.35 -11.22
N ARG A 234 18.38 -7.66 -11.20
CA ARG A 234 18.33 -6.20 -11.33
C ARG A 234 19.08 -5.53 -10.19
N THR A 235 19.62 -4.35 -10.45
CA THR A 235 20.16 -3.54 -9.35
C THR A 235 19.00 -2.90 -8.59
N ILE A 236 19.01 -3.08 -7.27
CA ILE A 236 17.98 -2.63 -6.35
C ILE A 236 18.56 -1.51 -5.49
N TYR A 237 17.93 -0.34 -5.51
CA TYR A 237 18.30 0.82 -4.72
C TYR A 237 17.21 1.10 -3.68
N LEU A 238 17.58 1.18 -2.40
CA LEU A 238 16.70 1.66 -1.34
C LEU A 238 17.18 3.02 -0.85
N PHE A 239 16.36 4.04 -1.06
CA PHE A 239 16.49 5.35 -0.44
C PHE A 239 15.53 5.43 0.74
N GLN A 240 16.05 5.43 1.96
CA GLN A 240 15.24 5.53 3.17
C GLN A 240 15.38 6.91 3.79
N GLY A 241 14.28 7.67 3.84
CA GLY A 241 14.22 8.98 4.48
C GLY A 241 13.76 8.89 5.93
N ALA A 242 14.49 9.57 6.83
CA ALA A 242 14.07 9.76 8.20
C ALA A 242 14.43 11.20 8.67
N ARG A 243 13.84 11.61 9.80
CA ARG A 243 14.15 12.92 10.37
C ARG A 243 15.53 12.91 11.03
N ASP A 244 15.76 11.97 11.91
CA ASP A 244 17.00 11.78 12.65
C ASP A 244 17.34 10.28 12.74
N LEU A 245 18.47 9.94 13.35
CA LEU A 245 18.97 8.57 13.39
C LEU A 245 18.02 7.63 14.20
N ALA A 246 17.34 8.14 15.21
CA ALA A 246 16.42 7.35 16.03
C ALA A 246 15.17 6.88 15.23
N GLU A 247 14.77 7.63 14.19
CA GLU A 247 13.66 7.27 13.30
C GLU A 247 14.10 6.40 12.11
N LEU A 248 15.42 6.18 11.91
CA LEU A 248 15.98 5.35 10.84
C LEU A 248 16.04 3.89 11.27
N TYR A 249 14.91 3.20 11.23
CA TYR A 249 14.80 1.82 11.71
C TYR A 249 15.19 0.77 10.63
N ASN A 250 15.42 -0.46 11.07
CA ASN A 250 15.88 -1.60 10.26
C ASN A 250 17.20 -1.36 9.49
N ARG A 251 17.98 -0.38 9.93
CA ARG A 251 19.27 -0.04 9.32
C ARG A 251 20.21 -1.24 9.27
N ASP A 252 20.35 -1.97 10.36
CA ASP A 252 21.24 -3.13 10.45
C ASP A 252 20.84 -4.22 9.45
N LEU A 253 19.53 -4.45 9.23
CA LEU A 253 19.02 -5.36 8.22
C LEU A 253 19.53 -4.96 6.82
N PHE A 254 19.33 -3.71 6.43
CA PHE A 254 19.71 -3.26 5.09
C PHE A 254 21.23 -3.18 4.91
N GLU A 255 21.99 -2.81 5.94
CA GLU A 255 23.45 -2.86 5.91
C GLU A 255 23.97 -4.31 5.77
N GLN A 256 23.27 -5.29 6.35
CA GLN A 256 23.59 -6.71 6.18
C GLN A 256 23.25 -7.16 4.74
N LEU A 257 22.07 -6.79 4.21
CA LEU A 257 21.68 -7.11 2.82
C LEU A 257 22.68 -6.54 1.79
N VAL A 258 23.25 -5.35 2.03
CA VAL A 258 24.32 -4.80 1.15
C VAL A 258 25.55 -5.69 1.12
N LYS A 259 25.89 -6.36 2.22
CA LYS A 259 27.04 -7.30 2.29
C LYS A 259 26.73 -8.62 1.59
N ASP A 260 25.49 -9.09 1.73
CA ASP A 260 25.08 -10.41 1.27
C ASP A 260 24.73 -10.42 -0.24
N TYR A 261 24.23 -9.29 -0.75
CA TYR A 261 23.72 -9.17 -2.13
C TYR A 261 24.44 -8.06 -2.92
N PRO A 262 25.30 -8.40 -3.89
CA PRO A 262 26.11 -7.44 -4.62
C PRO A 262 25.30 -6.49 -5.52
N ASN A 263 24.04 -6.83 -5.82
CA ASN A 263 23.11 -6.02 -6.59
C ASN A 263 22.20 -5.12 -5.74
N PHE A 264 22.34 -5.11 -4.40
CA PHE A 264 21.58 -4.23 -3.51
C PHE A 264 22.39 -3.00 -3.08
N ARG A 265 21.74 -1.85 -3.04
CA ARG A 265 22.32 -0.55 -2.61
C ARG A 265 21.38 0.10 -1.60
N TYR A 266 21.92 0.49 -0.45
CA TYR A 266 21.17 1.17 0.62
C TYR A 266 21.68 2.59 0.82
N ILE A 267 20.83 3.57 0.65
CA ILE A 267 21.13 4.99 0.72
C ILE A 267 20.19 5.67 1.74
N PRO A 268 20.55 5.68 3.02
CA PRO A 268 19.78 6.40 4.03
C PRO A 268 20.03 7.90 3.97
N ALA A 269 18.96 8.70 4.19
CA ALA A 269 18.99 10.16 4.20
C ALA A 269 18.30 10.70 5.46
N LEU A 270 18.97 11.64 6.16
CA LEU A 270 18.41 12.32 7.32
C LEU A 270 18.23 13.81 7.04
N ASN A 271 17.00 14.32 7.22
CA ASN A 271 16.74 15.74 6.95
C ASN A 271 17.02 16.65 8.16
N ALA A 272 17.13 16.11 9.36
CA ALA A 272 17.45 16.84 10.59
C ALA A 272 18.28 15.97 11.57
N PRO A 273 19.48 15.49 11.17
CA PRO A 273 20.33 14.70 12.06
C PRO A 273 20.73 15.56 13.26
N LYS A 274 20.79 14.94 14.44
CA LYS A 274 21.27 15.59 15.65
C LYS A 274 22.79 15.53 15.71
N VAL A 275 23.40 16.44 16.48
CA VAL A 275 24.87 16.47 16.64
C VAL A 275 25.39 15.16 17.26
N GLU A 276 24.65 14.60 18.21
CA GLU A 276 24.95 13.33 18.87
C GLU A 276 24.86 12.10 17.93
N ASP A 277 24.14 12.20 16.83
CA ASP A 277 24.02 11.11 15.83
C ASP A 277 25.32 10.83 15.11
N GLN A 278 26.28 11.78 15.10
CA GLN A 278 27.56 11.72 14.36
C GLN A 278 27.33 11.24 12.90
N TRP A 279 26.25 11.74 12.29
CA TRP A 279 25.81 11.31 10.98
C TRP A 279 26.82 11.69 9.89
N THR A 280 27.22 10.71 9.07
CA THR A 280 28.16 10.88 7.95
C THR A 280 27.51 10.58 6.60
N GLY A 281 26.25 10.14 6.58
CA GLY A 281 25.49 9.89 5.36
C GLY A 281 24.91 11.16 4.75
N PHE A 282 23.97 11.00 3.82
CA PHE A 282 23.34 12.14 3.15
C PHE A 282 22.48 12.94 4.15
N THR A 283 22.70 14.26 4.18
CA THR A 283 21.87 15.19 4.96
C THR A 283 20.99 16.01 4.03
N GLY A 284 19.67 15.82 4.16
CA GLY A 284 18.65 16.42 3.32
C GLY A 284 17.44 15.51 3.18
N PHE A 285 16.48 15.89 2.36
CA PHE A 285 15.31 15.05 2.08
C PHE A 285 15.67 13.87 1.17
N VAL A 286 14.91 12.78 1.28
CA VAL A 286 15.18 11.54 0.54
C VAL A 286 15.17 11.74 -0.99
N HIS A 287 14.31 12.60 -1.52
CA HIS A 287 14.26 12.91 -2.95
C HIS A 287 15.51 13.67 -3.43
N GLU A 288 16.14 14.47 -2.57
CA GLU A 288 17.40 15.13 -2.85
C GLU A 288 18.56 14.12 -2.90
N ALA A 289 18.53 13.11 -2.00
CA ALA A 289 19.50 12.01 -2.04
C ALA A 289 19.41 11.21 -3.35
N VAL A 290 18.19 10.99 -3.88
CA VAL A 290 17.98 10.36 -5.19
C VAL A 290 18.60 11.21 -6.31
N ALA A 291 18.33 12.51 -6.32
CA ALA A 291 18.85 13.43 -7.33
C ALA A 291 20.40 13.48 -7.31
N ASP A 292 20.99 13.55 -6.12
CA ASP A 292 22.43 13.55 -5.91
C ASP A 292 23.07 12.25 -6.39
N TYR A 293 22.55 11.10 -5.94
CA TYR A 293 23.08 9.78 -6.26
C TYR A 293 23.08 9.47 -7.75
N PHE A 294 22.01 9.80 -8.45
CA PHE A 294 21.85 9.54 -9.89
C PHE A 294 22.29 10.74 -10.76
N GLU A 295 22.83 11.80 -10.19
CA GLU A 295 23.19 13.05 -10.90
C GLU A 295 22.04 13.53 -11.81
N ASN A 296 20.79 13.47 -11.32
CA ASN A 296 19.56 13.78 -12.06
C ASN A 296 19.35 12.92 -13.33
N ARG A 297 19.77 11.65 -13.32
CA ARG A 297 19.65 10.70 -14.45
C ARG A 297 19.04 9.38 -14.01
N CYS A 298 17.73 9.34 -13.78
CA CYS A 298 16.98 8.15 -13.36
C CYS A 298 16.38 7.36 -14.53
N GLY A 299 16.55 7.79 -15.77
CA GLY A 299 15.99 7.08 -16.94
C GLY A 299 16.46 5.62 -17.03
N GLY A 300 15.56 4.72 -17.41
CA GLY A 300 15.84 3.27 -17.50
C GLY A 300 15.70 2.52 -16.17
N HIS A 301 15.06 3.13 -15.16
CA HIS A 301 14.68 2.50 -13.91
C HIS A 301 13.17 2.45 -13.76
N LYS A 302 12.67 1.63 -12.84
CA LYS A 302 11.32 1.75 -12.26
C LYS A 302 11.43 2.21 -10.82
N ALA A 303 10.54 3.09 -10.39
CA ALA A 303 10.51 3.62 -9.04
C ALA A 303 9.25 3.19 -8.28
N TYR A 304 9.45 2.81 -7.03
CA TYR A 304 8.41 2.37 -6.09
C TYR A 304 8.48 3.25 -4.84
N LEU A 305 7.47 4.09 -4.66
CA LEU A 305 7.45 5.12 -3.63
C LEU A 305 6.38 4.80 -2.58
N CYS A 306 6.77 4.74 -1.30
CA CYS A 306 5.81 4.49 -0.23
C CYS A 306 6.09 5.38 0.99
N GLY A 307 5.05 6.06 1.50
CA GLY A 307 5.14 6.92 2.67
C GLY A 307 4.19 8.11 2.67
N PRO A 308 4.55 9.21 3.37
CA PRO A 308 3.73 10.40 3.48
C PRO A 308 3.51 11.10 2.13
N PRO A 309 2.31 11.66 1.87
CA PRO A 309 1.99 12.30 0.59
C PRO A 309 3.01 13.34 0.13
N ILE A 310 3.42 14.24 1.02
CA ILE A 310 4.39 15.30 0.70
C ILE A 310 5.75 14.75 0.25
N MET A 311 6.21 13.65 0.82
CA MET A 311 7.44 12.98 0.41
C MET A 311 7.29 12.40 -1.00
N ILE A 312 6.17 11.73 -1.26
CA ILE A 312 5.86 11.12 -2.55
C ILE A 312 5.78 12.18 -3.65
N ASP A 313 5.06 13.30 -3.42
CA ASP A 313 4.94 14.39 -4.39
C ASP A 313 6.30 15.00 -4.74
N SER A 314 7.15 15.22 -3.73
CA SER A 314 8.50 15.72 -3.93
C SER A 314 9.37 14.72 -4.71
N ALA A 315 9.25 13.42 -4.38
CA ALA A 315 10.00 12.38 -5.06
C ALA A 315 9.56 12.20 -6.53
N ILE A 316 8.24 12.23 -6.82
CA ILE A 316 7.71 12.21 -8.19
C ILE A 316 8.29 13.37 -8.99
N SER A 317 8.23 14.59 -8.44
CA SER A 317 8.77 15.77 -9.11
C SER A 317 10.24 15.64 -9.44
N THR A 318 11.06 15.15 -8.50
CA THR A 318 12.48 14.90 -8.67
C THR A 318 12.76 13.82 -9.74
N LEU A 319 12.04 12.70 -9.68
CA LEU A 319 12.21 11.60 -10.64
C LEU A 319 11.85 12.04 -12.07
N MET A 320 10.77 12.79 -12.24
CA MET A 320 10.36 13.31 -13.56
C MET A 320 11.40 14.31 -14.11
N GLN A 321 11.91 15.21 -13.28
CA GLN A 321 13.03 16.09 -13.66
C GLN A 321 14.29 15.30 -14.02
N SER A 322 14.47 14.12 -13.42
CA SER A 322 15.57 13.20 -13.67
C SER A 322 15.27 12.19 -14.80
N ARG A 323 14.29 12.48 -15.66
CA ARG A 323 13.91 11.71 -16.86
C ARG A 323 13.30 10.34 -16.58
N LEU A 324 12.67 10.13 -15.44
CA LEU A 324 11.78 9.00 -15.19
C LEU A 324 10.34 9.46 -15.49
N PHE A 325 9.57 8.64 -16.20
CA PHE A 325 8.22 9.00 -16.62
C PHE A 325 7.16 8.34 -15.74
N GLU A 326 5.93 8.88 -15.74
CA GLU A 326 4.80 8.43 -14.94
C GLU A 326 4.59 6.92 -14.98
N ARG A 327 4.65 6.31 -16.17
CA ARG A 327 4.47 4.85 -16.37
C ARG A 327 5.48 3.97 -15.62
N ASP A 328 6.63 4.54 -15.24
CA ASP A 328 7.72 3.88 -14.55
C ASP A 328 7.76 4.23 -13.05
N ILE A 329 6.75 4.98 -12.56
CA ILE A 329 6.63 5.41 -11.16
C ILE A 329 5.38 4.78 -10.55
N HIS A 330 5.55 3.97 -9.52
CA HIS A 330 4.48 3.34 -8.76
C HIS A 330 4.46 3.89 -7.34
N THR A 331 3.26 4.19 -6.81
CA THR A 331 3.16 4.86 -5.50
C THR A 331 2.12 4.21 -4.60
N GLU A 332 2.41 4.17 -3.30
CA GLU A 332 1.46 3.88 -2.24
C GLU A 332 1.51 5.00 -1.19
N ARG A 333 0.45 5.79 -1.09
CA ARG A 333 0.35 6.94 -0.17
C ARG A 333 -0.26 6.52 1.14
N PHE A 334 0.43 6.78 2.24
CA PHE A 334 -0.12 6.56 3.57
C PHE A 334 -0.89 7.80 4.02
N LEU A 335 -2.22 7.75 3.78
CA LEU A 335 -3.14 8.83 4.13
C LEU A 335 -3.64 8.66 5.57
N SER A 336 -3.58 9.73 6.35
CA SER A 336 -4.31 9.82 7.61
C SER A 336 -5.74 10.34 7.38
N ALA A 337 -6.62 10.19 8.37
CA ALA A 337 -7.96 10.76 8.30
C ALA A 337 -7.94 12.30 8.12
N ALA A 338 -6.90 12.98 8.64
CA ALA A 338 -6.70 14.41 8.45
C ALA A 338 -6.35 14.76 7.00
N ASP A 339 -5.55 13.93 6.34
CA ASP A 339 -5.19 14.12 4.92
C ASP A 339 -6.41 13.95 4.02
N GLY A 340 -7.28 12.97 4.31
CA GLY A 340 -8.55 12.76 3.60
C GLY A 340 -9.52 13.93 3.75
N ALA A 341 -9.58 14.55 4.93
CA ALA A 341 -10.41 15.73 5.18
C ALA A 341 -9.89 17.00 4.47
N ALA A 342 -8.58 17.07 4.20
CA ALA A 342 -7.95 18.19 3.51
C ALA A 342 -8.10 18.14 1.97
N GLY A 343 -8.79 17.12 1.43
CA GLY A 343 -9.01 16.99 -0.01
C GLY A 343 -7.75 16.71 -0.83
N GLN A 344 -6.71 16.16 -0.20
CA GLN A 344 -5.49 15.70 -0.89
C GLN A 344 -5.79 14.41 -1.68
N SER A 345 -6.53 14.57 -2.76
CA SER A 345 -6.71 13.56 -3.79
C SER A 345 -5.51 13.55 -4.74
N ARG A 346 -5.41 12.51 -5.58
CA ARG A 346 -4.43 12.42 -6.67
C ARG A 346 -4.23 13.75 -7.36
N SER A 347 -2.99 14.08 -7.70
CA SER A 347 -2.71 15.22 -8.55
C SER A 347 -3.48 15.08 -9.85
N ALA A 348 -4.26 16.11 -10.22
CA ALA A 348 -4.98 16.15 -11.50
C ALA A 348 -4.07 16.11 -12.74
N LEU A 349 -2.75 16.21 -12.53
CA LEU A 349 -1.73 16.18 -13.57
C LEU A 349 -1.31 14.76 -13.98
N PHE A 350 -1.66 13.73 -13.17
CA PHE A 350 -1.21 12.36 -13.39
C PHE A 350 -2.39 11.39 -13.38
N LYS A 351 -2.43 10.47 -14.35
CA LYS A 351 -3.53 9.50 -14.48
C LYS A 351 -3.34 8.27 -13.57
N HIS A 352 -2.09 7.91 -13.27
CA HIS A 352 -1.75 6.65 -12.60
C HIS A 352 -0.97 6.80 -11.29
N ILE A 353 -0.52 8.01 -10.92
CA ILE A 353 0.24 8.29 -9.68
C ILE A 353 -0.35 9.38 -8.81
#